data_999991cd4d93fe8ecb2dafe005df8fb4
#
_entry.id   999991cd4d93fe8ecb2dafe005df8fb4
#
_cell.length_a   1.000
_cell.length_b   1.000
_cell.length_c   1.000
_cell.angle_alpha   90.00
_cell.angle_beta   90.00
_cell.angle_gamma   90.00
#
_symmetry.space_group_name_H-M   'P 1'
#
loop_
_entity.id
_entity.type
_entity.pdbx_description
1 polymer ?
#
loop_
_entity_poly.entity_id
_entity_poly.type
_entity_poly.pdbx_seq_one_letter_code
_entity_poly.pdbx_strand_id
1 'polypeptide(L)'
;MNDHPVGWLLWHLARVQDDHVADLAGEPQVWERFQDRFGLPNGTADIGYGHTSEQVDALRIEDPALLAEYHHEVTLATARYLQTVDEAELEREVDQRWDPPVTAGQRLVSIQGDCLQHLGQAAYVKGLIGH
;
A
#
# COMPACT_ATOMS: atom_id res chain seq x y z
N MET A 1 1.08 -24.10 -10.16
CA MET A 1 0.41 -22.78 -10.03
C MET A 1 1.42 -21.80 -9.49
N ASN A 2 1.47 -20.63 -10.05
CA ASN A 2 2.39 -19.60 -9.59
C ASN A 2 1.76 -18.76 -8.46
N ASP A 3 2.57 -18.03 -7.74
CA ASP A 3 2.17 -17.20 -6.62
C ASP A 3 2.13 -15.70 -6.96
N HIS A 4 2.08 -15.35 -8.25
CA HIS A 4 2.02 -13.96 -8.69
C HIS A 4 0.89 -13.15 -8.04
N PRO A 5 -0.35 -13.69 -7.92
CA PRO A 5 -1.41 -12.95 -7.26
C PRO A 5 -1.10 -12.63 -5.80
N VAL A 6 -0.41 -13.52 -5.07
CA VAL A 6 -0.01 -13.28 -3.69
C VAL A 6 1.02 -12.15 -3.63
N GLY A 7 2.05 -12.21 -4.46
CA GLY A 7 3.07 -11.17 -4.55
C GLY A 7 2.47 -9.83 -4.92
N TRP A 8 1.58 -9.81 -5.91
CA TRP A 8 0.89 -8.59 -6.33
C TRP A 8 0.05 -8.00 -5.19
N LEU A 9 -0.72 -8.86 -4.48
CA LEU A 9 -1.56 -8.40 -3.37
C LEU A 9 -0.72 -7.78 -2.25
N LEU A 10 0.39 -8.39 -1.89
CA LEU A 10 1.28 -7.87 -0.85
C LEU A 10 1.96 -6.58 -1.30
N TRP A 11 2.39 -6.50 -2.56
CA TRP A 11 2.93 -5.29 -3.14
C TRP A 11 1.88 -4.17 -3.13
N HIS A 12 0.66 -4.48 -3.59
CA HIS A 12 -0.42 -3.50 -3.67
C HIS A 12 -0.77 -2.94 -2.29
N LEU A 13 -0.90 -3.79 -1.27
CA LEU A 13 -1.23 -3.31 0.07
C LEU A 13 -0.14 -2.38 0.63
N ALA A 14 1.12 -2.71 0.38
CA ALA A 14 2.23 -1.86 0.81
C ALA A 14 2.25 -0.52 0.05
N ARG A 15 1.94 -0.55 -1.25
CA ARG A 15 1.85 0.66 -2.07
C ARG A 15 0.71 1.56 -1.62
N VAL A 16 -0.45 0.98 -1.27
CA VAL A 16 -1.60 1.75 -0.76
C VAL A 16 -1.22 2.45 0.54
N GLN A 17 -0.63 1.74 1.48
CA GLN A 17 -0.21 2.31 2.75
C GLN A 17 0.83 3.42 2.54
N ASP A 18 1.83 3.18 1.70
CA ASP A 18 2.90 4.13 1.39
C ASP A 18 2.33 5.41 0.78
N ASP A 19 1.49 5.28 -0.25
CA ASP A 19 0.88 6.41 -0.94
C ASP A 19 0.08 7.29 0.03
N HIS A 20 -0.80 6.68 0.79
CA HIS A 20 -1.69 7.45 1.68
C HIS A 20 -0.95 8.04 2.88
N VAL A 21 -0.03 7.31 3.49
CA VAL A 21 0.73 7.83 4.63
C VAL A 21 1.66 8.95 4.21
N ALA A 22 2.32 8.82 3.07
CA ALA A 22 3.18 9.88 2.54
C ALA A 22 2.38 11.16 2.28
N ASP A 23 1.19 11.02 1.69
CA ASP A 23 0.31 12.17 1.44
C ASP A 23 -0.12 12.83 2.75
N LEU A 24 -0.55 12.04 3.75
CA LEU A 24 -0.94 12.57 5.06
C LEU A 24 0.22 13.28 5.76
N ALA A 25 1.42 12.73 5.67
CA ALA A 25 2.62 13.29 6.31
C ALA A 25 3.25 14.43 5.53
N GLY A 26 2.87 14.62 4.27
CA GLY A 26 3.49 15.62 3.39
C GLY A 26 4.92 15.25 3.02
N GLU A 27 5.23 13.97 2.88
CA GLU A 27 6.55 13.44 2.59
C GLU A 27 6.56 12.60 1.32
N PRO A 28 7.75 12.40 0.70
CA PRO A 28 7.86 11.48 -0.43
C PRO A 28 7.51 10.05 -0.03
N GLN A 29 6.99 9.28 -0.98
CA GLN A 29 6.75 7.86 -0.77
C GLN A 29 8.07 7.11 -0.60
N VAL A 30 8.05 6.09 0.25
CA VAL A 30 9.18 5.16 0.40
C VAL A 30 9.48 4.48 -0.93
N TRP A 31 8.45 4.24 -1.75
CA TRP A 31 8.56 3.62 -3.07
C TRP A 31 9.59 4.28 -3.97
N GLU A 32 9.80 5.58 -3.87
CA GLU A 32 10.79 6.29 -4.68
C GLU A 32 12.21 5.75 -4.49
N ARG A 33 12.50 5.19 -3.32
CA ARG A 33 13.81 4.58 -3.04
C ARG A 33 13.90 3.11 -3.47
N PHE A 34 12.76 2.48 -3.77
CA PHE A 34 12.69 1.05 -4.07
C PHE A 34 12.34 0.76 -5.52
N GLN A 35 11.74 1.70 -6.23
CA GLN A 35 11.20 1.49 -7.57
C GLN A 35 12.20 0.83 -8.52
N ASP A 36 13.41 1.38 -8.59
CA ASP A 36 14.45 0.85 -9.49
C ASP A 36 14.89 -0.55 -9.07
N ARG A 37 14.93 -0.81 -7.78
CA ARG A 37 15.35 -2.11 -7.26
C ARG A 37 14.34 -3.21 -7.61
N PHE A 38 13.06 -2.88 -7.68
CA PHE A 38 12.03 -3.83 -8.09
C PHE A 38 12.05 -4.07 -9.61
N GLY A 39 12.55 -3.13 -10.38
CA GLY A 39 12.61 -3.27 -11.84
C GLY A 39 11.25 -3.36 -12.51
N LEU A 40 10.21 -2.83 -11.87
CA LEU A 40 8.85 -2.87 -12.40
C LEU A 40 8.62 -1.69 -13.35
N PRO A 41 7.76 -1.89 -14.38
CA PRO A 41 7.47 -0.83 -15.35
C PRO A 41 6.57 0.28 -14.80
N ASN A 42 5.98 0.07 -13.63
CA ASN A 42 5.00 0.98 -13.05
C ASN A 42 5.65 2.25 -12.52
N GLY A 43 5.06 3.39 -12.82
CA GLY A 43 5.46 4.66 -12.26
C GLY A 43 5.04 4.81 -10.80
N THR A 44 5.53 5.85 -10.14
CA THR A 44 5.23 6.12 -8.72
C THR A 44 3.74 6.30 -8.46
N ALA A 45 2.98 6.80 -9.42
CA ALA A 45 1.54 6.99 -9.28
C ALA A 45 0.75 5.69 -9.39
N ASP A 46 1.31 4.63 -9.96
CA ASP A 46 0.62 3.36 -10.14
C ASP A 46 0.82 2.48 -8.91
N ILE A 47 -0.21 2.38 -8.10
CA ILE A 47 -0.21 1.57 -6.87
C ILE A 47 -1.04 0.30 -7.02
N GLY A 48 -1.53 0.01 -8.21
CA GLY A 48 -2.21 -1.25 -8.54
C GLY A 48 -3.73 -1.16 -8.62
N TYR A 49 -4.33 -0.01 -8.34
CA TYR A 49 -5.79 0.13 -8.46
C TYR A 49 -6.23 -0.04 -9.92
N GLY A 50 -7.25 -0.85 -10.12
CA GLY A 50 -7.82 -1.06 -11.42
C GLY A 50 -6.99 -1.94 -12.36
N HIS A 51 -5.97 -2.63 -11.85
CA HIS A 51 -5.19 -3.56 -12.65
C HIS A 51 -6.07 -4.68 -13.19
N THR A 52 -5.91 -4.98 -14.47
CA THR A 52 -6.52 -6.16 -15.09
C THR A 52 -5.74 -7.42 -14.69
N SER A 53 -6.32 -8.60 -14.97
CA SER A 53 -5.61 -9.86 -14.74
C SER A 53 -4.28 -9.91 -15.49
N GLU A 54 -4.23 -9.35 -16.71
CA GLU A 54 -3.01 -9.28 -17.50
C GLU A 54 -1.96 -8.39 -16.83
N GLN A 55 -2.37 -7.27 -16.26
CA GLN A 55 -1.47 -6.37 -15.55
C GLN A 55 -0.93 -7.00 -14.26
N VAL A 56 -1.79 -7.72 -13.54
CA VAL A 56 -1.37 -8.48 -12.35
C VAL A 56 -0.34 -9.55 -12.72
N ASP A 57 -0.60 -10.29 -13.80
CA ASP A 57 0.32 -11.34 -14.27
C ASP A 57 1.64 -10.78 -14.76
N ALA A 58 1.63 -9.59 -15.36
CA ALA A 58 2.83 -8.94 -15.88
C ALA A 58 3.73 -8.39 -14.77
N LEU A 59 3.15 -8.08 -13.61
CA LEU A 59 3.86 -7.49 -12.50
C LEU A 59 4.40 -8.60 -11.60
N ARG A 60 5.66 -8.96 -11.82
CA ARG A 60 6.30 -10.08 -11.13
C ARG A 60 7.14 -9.60 -9.96
N ILE A 61 6.77 -10.04 -8.77
CA ILE A 61 7.55 -9.82 -7.58
C ILE A 61 8.40 -11.09 -7.35
N GLU A 62 9.65 -11.05 -7.78
CA GLU A 62 10.52 -12.24 -7.77
C GLU A 62 11.41 -12.31 -6.54
N ASP A 63 11.50 -11.23 -5.77
CA ASP A 63 12.36 -11.15 -4.59
C ASP A 63 11.51 -10.89 -3.34
N PRO A 64 11.11 -11.95 -2.61
CA PRO A 64 10.33 -11.77 -1.39
C PRO A 64 11.06 -10.97 -0.32
N ALA A 65 12.39 -11.06 -0.25
CA ALA A 65 13.17 -10.31 0.73
C ALA A 65 13.11 -8.81 0.44
N LEU A 66 13.13 -8.41 -0.84
CA LEU A 66 13.00 -7.02 -1.24
C LEU A 66 11.61 -6.48 -0.91
N LEU A 67 10.58 -7.28 -1.15
CA LEU A 67 9.20 -6.90 -0.78
C LEU A 67 9.06 -6.70 0.73
N ALA A 68 9.64 -7.60 1.52
CA ALA A 68 9.64 -7.48 2.98
C ALA A 68 10.39 -6.23 3.44
N GLU A 69 11.52 -5.92 2.82
CA GLU A 69 12.31 -4.72 3.12
C GLU A 69 11.51 -3.45 2.83
N TYR A 70 10.86 -3.40 1.68
CA TYR A 70 10.00 -2.27 1.30
C TYR A 70 8.88 -2.09 2.32
N HIS A 71 8.16 -3.15 2.63
CA HIS A 71 7.06 -3.11 3.60
C HIS A 71 7.55 -2.66 4.98
N HIS A 72 8.72 -3.12 5.41
CA HIS A 72 9.31 -2.71 6.67
C HIS A 72 9.56 -1.19 6.71
N GLU A 73 10.12 -0.64 5.65
CA GLU A 73 10.36 0.79 5.55
C GLU A 73 9.06 1.61 5.52
N VAL A 74 8.03 1.10 4.84
CA VAL A 74 6.69 1.72 4.87
C VAL A 74 6.13 1.71 6.29
N THR A 75 6.31 0.62 7.01
CA THR A 75 5.88 0.50 8.41
C THR A 75 6.58 1.52 9.30
N LEU A 76 7.89 1.71 9.12
CA LEU A 76 8.65 2.72 9.86
C LEU A 76 8.14 4.14 9.55
N ALA A 77 7.88 4.44 8.28
CA ALA A 77 7.33 5.74 7.90
C ALA A 77 5.96 5.97 8.52
N THR A 78 5.11 4.95 8.52
CA THR A 78 3.79 5.00 9.15
C THR A 78 3.91 5.26 10.64
N ALA A 79 4.82 4.57 11.33
CA ALA A 79 5.03 4.77 12.76
C ALA A 79 5.50 6.20 13.07
N ARG A 80 6.38 6.74 12.25
CA ARG A 80 6.84 8.15 12.41
C ARG A 80 5.67 9.11 12.30
N TYR A 81 4.81 8.92 11.31
CA TYR A 81 3.64 9.78 11.14
C TYR A 81 2.71 9.65 12.34
N LEU A 82 2.40 8.43 12.78
CA LEU A 82 1.48 8.20 13.88
C LEU A 82 1.96 8.82 15.19
N GLN A 83 3.26 8.95 15.40
CA GLN A 83 3.81 9.62 16.58
C GLN A 83 3.50 11.11 16.61
N THR A 84 3.16 11.72 15.49
CA THR A 84 2.80 13.13 15.39
C THR A 84 1.30 13.37 15.46
N VAL A 85 0.48 12.34 15.45
CA VAL A 85 -0.97 12.44 15.35
C VAL A 85 -1.57 12.81 16.71
N ASP A 86 -2.37 13.86 16.71
CA ASP A 86 -3.19 14.28 17.84
C ASP A 86 -4.64 14.44 17.38
N GLU A 87 -5.52 14.93 18.25
CA GLU A 87 -6.93 15.14 17.88
C GLU A 87 -7.09 16.08 16.71
N ALA A 88 -6.30 17.17 16.69
CA ALA A 88 -6.38 18.14 15.60
C ALA A 88 -5.99 17.52 14.27
N GLU A 89 -4.96 16.66 14.26
CA GLU A 89 -4.56 15.97 13.05
C GLU A 89 -5.62 14.98 12.58
N LEU A 90 -6.26 14.23 13.49
CA LEU A 90 -7.33 13.31 13.14
C LEU A 90 -8.52 14.00 12.50
N GLU A 91 -8.80 15.24 12.91
CA GLU A 91 -9.91 16.04 12.38
C GLU A 91 -9.53 16.86 11.16
N ARG A 92 -8.25 16.91 10.79
CA ARG A 92 -7.79 17.71 9.64
C ARG A 92 -8.43 17.18 8.35
N GLU A 93 -9.05 18.06 7.59
CA GLU A 93 -9.65 17.72 6.31
C GLU A 93 -8.54 17.52 5.26
N VAL A 94 -8.53 16.35 4.64
CA VAL A 94 -7.50 15.96 3.67
C VAL A 94 -8.03 15.75 2.27
N ASP A 95 -9.35 15.63 2.10
CA ASP A 95 -9.95 15.50 0.78
C ASP A 95 -11.32 16.21 0.79
N GLN A 96 -11.36 17.36 0.12
CA GLN A 96 -12.56 18.19 0.06
C GLN A 96 -13.45 17.89 -1.15
N ARG A 97 -13.11 16.87 -1.94
CA ARG A 97 -13.94 16.44 -3.07
C ARG A 97 -15.23 15.76 -2.60
N TRP A 98 -15.29 15.40 -1.33
CA TRP A 98 -16.43 14.73 -0.71
C TRP A 98 -17.21 15.70 0.18
N ASP A 99 -18.51 15.41 0.39
CA ASP A 99 -19.37 16.17 1.30
C ASP A 99 -20.04 15.19 2.28
N PRO A 100 -19.67 15.19 3.58
CA PRO A 100 -18.63 16.05 4.18
C PRO A 100 -17.21 15.67 3.75
N PRO A 101 -16.24 16.59 3.85
CA PRO A 101 -14.85 16.31 3.50
C PRO A 101 -14.26 15.15 4.33
N VAL A 102 -13.35 14.40 3.71
CA VAL A 102 -12.66 13.30 4.39
C VAL A 102 -11.60 13.86 5.33
N THR A 103 -11.56 13.33 6.56
CA THR A 103 -10.55 13.70 7.55
C THR A 103 -9.35 12.73 7.51
N ALA A 104 -8.23 13.15 8.12
CA ALA A 104 -7.08 12.27 8.26
C ALA A 104 -7.43 10.99 9.03
N GLY A 105 -8.25 11.12 10.08
CA GLY A 105 -8.70 9.95 10.84
C GLY A 105 -9.50 8.97 10.01
N GLN A 106 -10.41 9.47 9.18
CA GLN A 106 -11.19 8.62 8.27
C GLN A 106 -10.29 7.94 7.24
N ARG A 107 -9.30 8.64 6.71
CA ARG A 107 -8.34 8.05 5.77
C ARG A 107 -7.52 6.94 6.42
N LEU A 108 -7.07 7.14 7.67
CA LEU A 108 -6.32 6.12 8.39
C LEU A 108 -7.16 4.84 8.58
N VAL A 109 -8.44 4.97 8.92
CA VAL A 109 -9.34 3.82 9.03
C VAL A 109 -9.52 3.14 7.66
N SER A 110 -9.64 3.91 6.59
CA SER A 110 -9.78 3.38 5.23
C SER A 110 -8.53 2.60 4.81
N ILE A 111 -7.33 3.11 5.11
CA ILE A 111 -6.08 2.39 4.84
C ILE A 111 -6.06 1.05 5.56
N GLN A 112 -6.40 1.04 6.84
CA GLN A 112 -6.44 -0.18 7.64
C GLN A 112 -7.38 -1.22 7.04
N GLY A 113 -8.59 -0.80 6.67
CA GLY A 113 -9.58 -1.70 6.06
C GLY A 113 -9.10 -2.28 4.75
N ASP A 114 -8.52 -1.45 3.89
CA ASP A 114 -8.00 -1.88 2.59
C ASP A 114 -6.84 -2.87 2.75
N CYS A 115 -5.91 -2.60 3.66
CA CYS A 115 -4.79 -3.50 3.94
C CYS A 115 -5.25 -4.84 4.50
N LEU A 116 -6.21 -4.83 5.42
CA LEU A 116 -6.77 -6.07 5.98
C LEU A 116 -7.47 -6.89 4.90
N GLN A 117 -8.21 -6.24 4.02
CA GLN A 117 -8.92 -6.90 2.92
C GLN A 117 -7.93 -7.60 1.98
N HIS A 118 -6.88 -6.90 1.57
CA HIS A 118 -5.88 -7.48 0.66
C HIS A 118 -5.03 -8.55 1.33
N LEU A 119 -4.73 -8.40 2.62
CA LEU A 119 -4.04 -9.44 3.36
C LEU A 119 -4.88 -10.71 3.43
N GLY A 120 -6.20 -10.57 3.67
CA GLY A 120 -7.13 -11.69 3.66
C GLY A 120 -7.21 -12.37 2.29
N GLN A 121 -7.22 -11.58 1.21
CA GLN A 121 -7.19 -12.11 -0.16
C GLN A 121 -5.90 -12.89 -0.43
N ALA A 122 -4.76 -12.37 0.01
CA ALA A 122 -3.47 -13.05 -0.17
C ALA A 122 -3.45 -14.39 0.58
N ALA A 123 -3.97 -14.41 1.81
CA ALA A 123 -4.07 -15.63 2.60
C ALA A 123 -4.99 -16.66 1.95
N TYR A 124 -6.11 -16.22 1.40
CA TYR A 124 -7.05 -17.08 0.69
C TYR A 124 -6.41 -17.69 -0.56
N VAL A 125 -5.74 -16.88 -1.38
CA VAL A 125 -5.06 -17.35 -2.58
C VAL A 125 -3.96 -18.34 -2.22
N LYS A 126 -3.19 -18.06 -1.18
CA LYS A 126 -2.14 -18.96 -0.70
C LYS A 126 -2.73 -20.32 -0.30
N GLY A 127 -3.89 -20.31 0.36
CA GLY A 127 -4.61 -21.54 0.69
C GLY A 127 -5.03 -22.34 -0.54
N LEU A 128 -5.47 -21.65 -1.62
CA LEU A 128 -5.86 -22.31 -2.85
C LEU A 128 -4.70 -23.01 -3.56
N ILE A 129 -3.48 -22.51 -3.42
CA ILE A 129 -2.31 -23.14 -4.04
C ILE A 129 -1.63 -24.17 -3.14
N GLY A 130 -2.29 -24.56 -2.04
CA GLY A 130 -1.88 -25.70 -1.25
C GLY A 130 -0.92 -25.41 -0.10
N HIS A 131 -0.87 -24.18 0.34
CA HIS A 131 0.00 -23.81 1.46
C HIS A 131 -0.59 -22.72 2.30
#